data_f9f3ce90ef1b638e3135c70db75d6452
#
_entry.id   f9f3ce90ef1b638e3135c70db75d6452
#
_cell.length_a   1.000
_cell.length_b   1.000
_cell.length_c   1.000
_cell.angle_alpha   90.00
_cell.angle_beta   90.00
_cell.angle_gamma   90.00
#
_symmetry.space_group_name_H-M   'P 1'
#
loop_
_entity.id
_entity.type
_entity.pdbx_description
1 polymer ?
#
loop_
_entity_poly.entity_id
_entity_poly.type
_entity_poly.pdbx_seq_one_letter_code
_entity_poly.pdbx_strand_id
1 'polypeptide(L)'
;MAYQTVNPANNQLIKTYPAHSDADVEAALQQADALYHSAWAKGDIEPRLAVLHKLADLIDSRAEELAKIASQEMGKLIKQSRGEVKLCAQIARYYADNAKLFLAPVKYPSELGEAWVEHHPIGVLLAVEPWNFPYYQLMRVLAPNLAAGNPVIAKHAS
;
A
#
# COMPACT_ATOMS: atom_id res chain seq x y z
N MET A 1 -19.78 16.92 0.39
CA MET A 1 -20.06 16.30 -0.92
C MET A 1 -19.91 14.80 -0.74
N ALA A 2 -20.80 13.98 -1.31
CA ALA A 2 -20.63 12.53 -1.29
C ALA A 2 -19.52 12.15 -2.29
N TYR A 3 -18.66 11.18 -1.94
CA TYR A 3 -17.70 10.59 -2.87
C TYR A 3 -18.46 9.74 -3.89
N GLN A 4 -18.11 9.91 -5.16
CA GLN A 4 -18.76 9.14 -6.24
C GLN A 4 -17.79 8.85 -7.37
N THR A 5 -18.01 7.74 -8.07
CA THR A 5 -17.32 7.45 -9.32
C THR A 5 -18.27 7.60 -10.48
N VAL A 6 -17.82 8.28 -11.52
CA VAL A 6 -18.57 8.56 -12.74
C VAL A 6 -17.75 8.10 -13.92
N ASN A 7 -18.37 7.37 -14.85
CA ASN A 7 -17.68 6.93 -16.07
C ASN A 7 -17.41 8.14 -16.97
N PRO A 8 -16.15 8.52 -17.22
CA PRO A 8 -15.82 9.71 -18.00
C PRO A 8 -16.18 9.60 -19.49
N ALA A 9 -16.46 8.39 -20.00
CA ALA A 9 -16.84 8.19 -21.40
C ALA A 9 -18.31 8.53 -21.68
N ASN A 10 -19.19 8.41 -20.68
CA ASN A 10 -20.64 8.60 -20.87
C ASN A 10 -21.32 9.40 -19.75
N ASN A 11 -20.56 9.89 -18.78
CA ASN A 11 -21.04 10.62 -17.60
C ASN A 11 -22.05 9.86 -16.73
N GLN A 12 -22.12 8.54 -16.83
CA GLN A 12 -22.99 7.75 -15.98
C GLN A 12 -22.38 7.53 -14.61
N LEU A 13 -23.19 7.72 -13.57
CA LEU A 13 -22.82 7.41 -12.20
C LEU A 13 -22.61 5.90 -12.06
N ILE A 14 -21.41 5.49 -11.62
CA ILE A 14 -21.08 4.08 -11.35
C ILE A 14 -21.44 3.73 -9.93
N LYS A 15 -20.94 4.53 -8.96
CA LYS A 15 -21.16 4.26 -7.55
C LYS A 15 -21.01 5.52 -6.69
N THR A 16 -21.79 5.59 -5.62
CA THR A 16 -21.65 6.60 -4.56
C THR A 16 -21.13 5.92 -3.30
N TYR A 17 -20.20 6.58 -2.62
CA TYR A 17 -19.60 6.10 -1.38
C TYR A 17 -20.01 7.04 -0.23
N PRO A 18 -20.40 6.51 0.94
CA PRO A 18 -20.62 7.32 2.12
C PRO A 18 -19.30 7.98 2.54
N ALA A 19 -19.38 9.20 3.04
CA ALA A 19 -18.23 9.80 3.71
C ALA A 19 -18.02 9.09 5.06
N HIS A 20 -16.75 8.83 5.41
CA HIS A 20 -16.42 8.38 6.75
C HIS A 20 -16.69 9.52 7.75
N SER A 21 -17.23 9.18 8.91
CA SER A 21 -17.33 10.10 10.03
C SER A 21 -15.99 10.28 10.73
N ASP A 22 -15.85 11.32 11.56
CA ASP A 22 -14.67 11.51 12.39
C ASP A 22 -14.41 10.28 13.29
N ALA A 23 -15.48 9.65 13.78
CA ALA A 23 -15.38 8.42 14.57
C ALA A 23 -14.82 7.23 13.78
N ASP A 24 -15.18 7.08 12.49
CA ASP A 24 -14.63 6.03 11.62
C ASP A 24 -13.13 6.26 11.38
N VAL A 25 -12.73 7.51 11.17
CA VAL A 25 -11.32 7.89 10.97
C VAL A 25 -10.52 7.62 12.24
N GLU A 26 -11.04 8.02 13.39
CA GLU A 26 -10.41 7.77 14.69
C GLU A 26 -10.28 6.26 14.97
N ALA A 27 -11.31 5.47 14.70
CA ALA A 27 -11.27 4.02 14.86
C ALA A 27 -10.20 3.37 13.95
N ALA A 28 -10.09 3.82 12.70
CA ALA A 28 -9.04 3.34 11.78
C ALA A 28 -7.64 3.69 12.28
N LEU A 29 -7.45 4.90 12.81
CA LEU A 29 -6.17 5.34 13.39
C LEU A 29 -5.80 4.49 14.63
N GLN A 30 -6.76 4.26 15.54
CA GLN A 30 -6.54 3.43 16.72
C GLN A 30 -6.19 1.99 16.36
N GLN A 31 -6.83 1.40 15.35
CA GLN A 31 -6.49 0.05 14.86
C GLN A 31 -5.08 0.01 14.28
N ALA A 32 -4.70 0.99 13.48
CA ALA A 32 -3.37 1.07 12.90
C ALA A 32 -2.30 1.29 13.97
N ASP A 33 -2.55 2.14 14.95
CA ASP A 33 -1.65 2.39 16.08
C ASP A 33 -1.49 1.13 16.96
N ALA A 34 -2.58 0.44 17.28
CA ALA A 34 -2.53 -0.82 18.02
C ALA A 34 -1.72 -1.89 17.26
N LEU A 35 -1.85 -1.97 15.93
CA LEU A 35 -1.03 -2.85 15.11
C LEU A 35 0.45 -2.47 15.18
N TYR A 36 0.77 -1.18 15.10
CA TYR A 36 2.14 -0.68 15.24
C TYR A 36 2.75 -1.03 16.59
N HIS A 37 1.98 -0.97 17.67
CA HIS A 37 2.47 -1.32 19.03
C HIS A 37 2.48 -2.81 19.33
N SER A 38 2.02 -3.66 18.40
CA SER A 38 2.04 -5.11 18.50
C SER A 38 3.37 -5.73 18.02
N ALA A 39 3.45 -7.06 18.00
CA ALA A 39 4.55 -7.80 17.39
C ALA A 39 4.68 -7.55 15.86
N TRP A 40 3.70 -6.94 15.22
CA TRP A 40 3.76 -6.57 13.81
C TRP A 40 4.95 -5.68 13.47
N ALA A 41 5.15 -4.61 14.21
CA ALA A 41 6.21 -3.63 13.93
C ALA A 41 7.60 -4.09 14.39
N LYS A 42 7.67 -4.70 15.58
CA LYS A 42 8.93 -5.01 16.28
C LYS A 42 9.28 -6.49 16.30
N GLY A 43 8.38 -7.35 15.86
CA GLY A 43 8.58 -8.80 15.81
C GLY A 43 9.21 -9.28 14.51
N ASP A 44 9.07 -10.58 14.27
CA ASP A 44 9.55 -11.22 13.04
C ASP A 44 8.96 -10.55 11.79
N ILE A 45 9.80 -10.40 10.78
CA ILE A 45 9.41 -9.82 9.49
C ILE A 45 8.57 -10.79 8.63
N GLU A 46 8.69 -12.11 8.83
CA GLU A 46 8.06 -13.13 7.97
C GLU A 46 6.54 -12.96 7.82
N PRO A 47 5.75 -12.68 8.86
CA PRO A 47 4.32 -12.44 8.69
C PRO A 47 4.01 -11.27 7.74
N ARG A 48 4.83 -10.21 7.74
CA ARG A 48 4.67 -9.07 6.85
C ARG A 48 4.97 -9.42 5.40
N LEU A 49 6.03 -10.20 5.17
CA LEU A 49 6.40 -10.67 3.84
C LEU A 49 5.34 -11.63 3.27
N ALA A 50 4.81 -12.53 4.10
CA ALA A 50 3.72 -13.43 3.72
C ALA A 50 2.45 -12.66 3.30
N VAL A 51 2.11 -11.55 3.98
CA VAL A 51 1.00 -10.68 3.58
C VAL A 51 1.24 -10.06 2.21
N LEU A 52 2.46 -9.58 1.92
CA LEU A 52 2.80 -9.00 0.63
C LEU A 52 2.76 -10.03 -0.51
N HIS A 53 3.25 -11.26 -0.29
CA HIS A 53 3.11 -12.34 -1.26
C HIS A 53 1.65 -12.65 -1.56
N LYS A 54 0.84 -12.82 -0.51
CA LYS A 54 -0.60 -13.06 -0.67
C LYS A 54 -1.32 -11.92 -1.38
N LEU A 55 -0.95 -10.67 -1.09
CA LEU A 55 -1.48 -9.49 -1.79
C LEU A 55 -1.15 -9.54 -3.28
N ALA A 56 0.10 -9.87 -3.63
CA ALA A 56 0.51 -9.99 -5.03
C ALA A 56 -0.29 -11.08 -5.78
N ASP A 57 -0.50 -12.24 -5.15
CA ASP A 57 -1.29 -13.33 -5.73
C ASP A 57 -2.77 -12.94 -5.91
N LEU A 58 -3.34 -12.21 -4.96
CA LEU A 58 -4.70 -11.69 -5.07
C LEU A 58 -4.83 -10.65 -6.19
N ILE A 59 -3.85 -9.77 -6.35
CA ILE A 59 -3.81 -8.80 -7.45
C ILE A 59 -3.76 -9.53 -8.80
N ASP A 60 -2.90 -10.52 -8.95
CA ASP A 60 -2.79 -11.29 -10.19
C ASP A 60 -4.07 -12.06 -10.50
N SER A 61 -4.67 -12.71 -9.51
CA SER A 61 -5.92 -13.48 -9.69
C SER A 61 -7.12 -12.60 -10.08
N ARG A 62 -7.10 -11.31 -9.72
CA ARG A 62 -8.14 -10.33 -10.03
C ARG A 62 -7.72 -9.28 -11.06
N ALA A 63 -6.63 -9.53 -11.80
CA ALA A 63 -5.99 -8.50 -12.63
C ALA A 63 -6.94 -7.90 -13.68
N GLU A 64 -7.76 -8.72 -14.34
CA GLU A 64 -8.68 -8.24 -15.35
C GLU A 64 -9.85 -7.42 -14.76
N GLU A 65 -10.35 -7.83 -13.59
CA GLU A 65 -11.37 -7.09 -12.84
C GLU A 65 -10.86 -5.70 -12.44
N LEU A 66 -9.68 -5.65 -11.80
CA LEU A 66 -9.05 -4.41 -11.35
C LEU A 66 -8.74 -3.46 -12.52
N ALA A 67 -8.24 -4.01 -13.64
CA ALA A 67 -7.96 -3.22 -14.84
C ALA A 67 -9.25 -2.61 -15.44
N LYS A 68 -10.35 -3.35 -15.45
CA LYS A 68 -11.65 -2.83 -15.91
C LYS A 68 -12.17 -1.71 -15.02
N ILE A 69 -12.07 -1.85 -13.70
CA ILE A 69 -12.46 -0.79 -12.75
C ILE A 69 -11.68 0.49 -13.05
N ALA A 70 -10.35 0.43 -13.13
CA ALA A 70 -9.53 1.61 -13.43
C ALA A 70 -9.90 2.25 -14.79
N SER A 71 -10.19 1.45 -15.81
CA SER A 71 -10.61 1.97 -17.11
C SER A 71 -11.99 2.63 -17.07
N GLN A 72 -12.93 2.07 -16.33
CA GLN A 72 -14.30 2.58 -16.24
C GLN A 72 -14.40 3.86 -15.38
N GLU A 73 -13.64 3.93 -14.29
CA GLU A 73 -13.76 5.03 -13.34
C GLU A 73 -12.89 6.25 -13.69
N MET A 74 -11.80 6.05 -14.42
CA MET A 74 -10.90 7.16 -14.77
C MET A 74 -10.62 7.31 -16.28
N GLY A 75 -11.22 6.49 -17.14
CA GLY A 75 -11.01 6.58 -18.58
C GLY A 75 -9.63 6.12 -19.07
N LYS A 76 -8.88 5.39 -18.27
CA LYS A 76 -7.56 4.87 -18.63
C LYS A 76 -7.68 3.78 -19.69
N LEU A 77 -6.76 3.77 -20.67
CA LEU A 77 -6.71 2.71 -21.65
C LEU A 77 -6.55 1.35 -20.97
N ILE A 78 -7.38 0.38 -21.32
CA ILE A 78 -7.39 -0.95 -20.69
C ILE A 78 -6.01 -1.63 -20.73
N LYS A 79 -5.24 -1.43 -21.80
CA LYS A 79 -3.86 -1.93 -21.89
C LYS A 79 -2.95 -1.33 -20.80
N GLN A 80 -3.10 -0.04 -20.52
CA GLN A 80 -2.35 0.65 -19.47
C GLN A 80 -2.82 0.21 -18.08
N SER A 81 -4.13 0.04 -17.87
CA SER A 81 -4.68 -0.45 -16.61
C SER A 81 -4.18 -1.86 -16.28
N ARG A 82 -4.15 -2.77 -17.27
CA ARG A 82 -3.54 -4.10 -17.11
C ARG A 82 -2.06 -4.03 -16.74
N GLY A 83 -1.31 -3.13 -17.38
CA GLY A 83 0.11 -2.88 -17.06
C GLY A 83 0.31 -2.38 -15.63
N GLU A 84 -0.53 -1.47 -15.19
CA GLU A 84 -0.50 -0.93 -13.82
C GLU A 84 -0.77 -2.02 -12.78
N VAL A 85 -1.83 -2.81 -12.96
CA VAL A 85 -2.18 -3.90 -12.03
C VAL A 85 -1.05 -4.92 -11.95
N LYS A 86 -0.47 -5.32 -13.09
CA LYS A 86 0.68 -6.22 -13.13
C LYS A 86 1.89 -5.64 -12.38
N LEU A 87 2.17 -4.34 -12.56
CA LEU A 87 3.26 -3.66 -11.86
C LEU A 87 3.04 -3.68 -10.35
N CYS A 88 1.81 -3.52 -9.87
CA CYS A 88 1.48 -3.59 -8.44
C CYS A 88 1.81 -4.96 -7.84
N ALA A 89 1.44 -6.05 -8.51
CA ALA A 89 1.81 -7.40 -8.06
C ALA A 89 3.34 -7.60 -8.04
N GLN A 90 4.04 -7.08 -9.05
CA GLN A 90 5.51 -7.14 -9.10
C GLN A 90 6.17 -6.36 -7.95
N ILE A 91 5.67 -5.16 -7.64
CA ILE A 91 6.18 -4.35 -6.52
C ILE A 91 5.97 -5.08 -5.19
N ALA A 92 4.79 -5.65 -4.95
CA ALA A 92 4.52 -6.39 -3.73
C ALA A 92 5.47 -7.57 -3.56
N ARG A 93 5.68 -8.38 -4.60
CA ARG A 93 6.66 -9.49 -4.58
C ARG A 93 8.10 -9.00 -4.39
N TYR A 94 8.47 -7.94 -5.10
CA TYR A 94 9.82 -7.40 -4.99
C TYR A 94 10.18 -7.04 -3.54
N TYR A 95 9.30 -6.33 -2.83
CA TYR A 95 9.55 -6.01 -1.43
C TYR A 95 9.42 -7.24 -0.52
N ALA A 96 8.51 -8.18 -0.80
CA ALA A 96 8.43 -9.42 -0.05
C ALA A 96 9.73 -10.25 -0.16
N ASP A 97 10.34 -10.30 -1.34
CA ASP A 97 11.55 -11.09 -1.59
C ASP A 97 12.83 -10.41 -1.08
N ASN A 98 12.87 -9.07 -1.02
CA ASN A 98 14.12 -8.33 -0.79
C ASN A 98 14.16 -7.55 0.53
N ALA A 99 13.04 -7.39 1.24
CA ALA A 99 12.99 -6.53 2.41
C ALA A 99 13.94 -6.96 3.54
N LYS A 100 14.18 -8.24 3.73
CA LYS A 100 15.17 -8.73 4.70
C LYS A 100 16.57 -8.18 4.42
N LEU A 101 16.95 -8.16 3.14
CA LEU A 101 18.25 -7.61 2.75
C LEU A 101 18.30 -6.09 2.95
N PHE A 102 17.23 -5.38 2.56
CA PHE A 102 17.17 -3.92 2.64
C PHE A 102 17.14 -3.40 4.08
N LEU A 103 16.53 -4.15 4.99
CA LEU A 103 16.40 -3.79 6.39
C LEU A 103 17.47 -4.40 7.30
N ALA A 104 18.39 -5.19 6.72
CA ALA A 104 19.47 -5.78 7.50
C ALA A 104 20.38 -4.71 8.10
N PRO A 105 20.86 -4.89 9.35
CA PRO A 105 21.83 -3.98 9.94
C PRO A 105 23.12 -3.92 9.12
N VAL A 106 23.64 -2.72 8.94
CA VAL A 106 24.89 -2.48 8.20
C VAL A 106 25.97 -2.03 9.18
N LYS A 107 27.05 -2.80 9.30
CA LYS A 107 28.24 -2.43 10.12
C LYS A 107 29.07 -1.37 9.40
N TYR A 108 29.56 -0.43 10.20
CA TYR A 108 30.47 0.61 9.75
C TYR A 108 31.78 0.54 10.53
N PRO A 109 32.93 0.85 9.90
CA PRO A 109 34.21 0.99 10.59
C PRO A 109 34.14 2.11 11.64
N SER A 110 34.65 1.84 12.86
CA SER A 110 34.74 2.83 13.94
C SER A 110 35.95 2.53 14.81
N GLU A 111 36.69 3.55 15.19
CA GLU A 111 37.82 3.46 16.14
C GLU A 111 37.36 3.39 17.61
N LEU A 112 36.10 3.75 17.87
CA LEU A 112 35.55 3.85 19.24
C LEU A 112 34.75 2.60 19.67
N GLY A 113 34.71 1.56 18.81
CA GLY A 113 33.98 0.33 19.11
C GLY A 113 33.13 -0.15 17.93
N GLU A 114 32.20 -1.07 18.18
CA GLU A 114 31.28 -1.53 17.14
C GLU A 114 30.24 -0.46 16.82
N ALA A 115 30.06 -0.18 15.51
CA ALA A 115 29.05 0.75 15.00
C ALA A 115 28.24 0.10 13.89
N TRP A 116 26.93 0.31 13.89
CA TRP A 116 26.03 -0.15 12.84
C TRP A 116 24.83 0.78 12.69
N VAL A 117 24.19 0.71 11.52
CA VAL A 117 22.91 1.36 11.23
C VAL A 117 21.83 0.29 11.17
N GLU A 118 20.73 0.53 11.85
CA GLU A 118 19.53 -0.30 11.84
C GLU A 118 18.35 0.50 11.31
N HIS A 119 17.39 -0.21 10.67
CA HIS A 119 16.15 0.37 10.20
C HIS A 119 14.98 -0.04 11.10
N HIS A 120 14.27 0.94 11.63
CA HIS A 120 13.11 0.72 12.49
C HIS A 120 11.85 1.36 11.89
N PRO A 121 10.66 0.77 12.10
CA PRO A 121 9.41 1.40 11.71
C PRO A 121 9.18 2.69 12.51
N ILE A 122 8.53 3.67 11.89
CA ILE A 122 8.32 5.02 12.44
C ILE A 122 6.90 5.28 12.93
N GLY A 123 5.94 4.38 12.64
CA GLY A 123 4.56 4.53 13.04
C GLY A 123 3.55 4.36 11.93
N VAL A 124 2.34 4.87 12.14
CA VAL A 124 1.26 4.86 11.16
C VAL A 124 1.50 5.93 10.10
N LEU A 125 1.39 5.55 8.84
CA LEU A 125 1.53 6.45 7.70
C LEU A 125 0.16 6.78 7.11
N LEU A 126 -0.07 8.05 6.80
CA LEU A 126 -1.20 8.49 5.99
C LEU A 126 -0.74 8.69 4.55
N ALA A 127 -1.26 7.86 3.64
CA ALA A 127 -1.04 7.97 2.20
C ALA A 127 -2.21 8.72 1.55
N VAL A 128 -1.95 9.91 1.02
CA VAL A 128 -2.94 10.70 0.26
C VAL A 128 -2.60 10.57 -1.21
N GLU A 129 -3.44 9.85 -1.95
CA GLU A 129 -3.12 9.36 -3.28
C GLU A 129 -3.83 10.15 -4.39
N PRO A 130 -3.15 10.42 -5.50
CA PRO A 130 -3.76 11.03 -6.68
C PRO A 130 -4.55 9.98 -7.50
N TRP A 131 -5.35 10.44 -8.45
CA TRP A 131 -6.26 9.61 -9.24
C TRP A 131 -5.62 8.91 -10.45
N ASN A 132 -4.48 9.39 -10.95
CA ASN A 132 -3.95 9.03 -12.27
C ASN A 132 -3.33 7.61 -12.37
N PHE A 133 -2.93 7.04 -11.24
CA PHE A 133 -2.47 5.67 -11.10
C PHE A 133 -3.02 5.06 -9.80
N PRO A 134 -4.32 4.72 -9.76
CA PRO A 134 -5.03 4.45 -8.51
C PRO A 134 -4.47 3.28 -7.69
N TYR A 135 -3.92 2.27 -8.35
CA TYR A 135 -3.31 1.13 -7.65
C TYR A 135 -1.81 1.33 -7.42
N TYR A 136 -1.09 1.83 -8.42
CA TYR A 136 0.37 1.99 -8.33
C TYR A 136 0.77 3.00 -7.26
N GLN A 137 0.09 4.15 -7.19
CA GLN A 137 0.43 5.18 -6.20
C GLN A 137 0.32 4.62 -4.77
N LEU A 138 -0.75 3.90 -4.47
CA LEU A 138 -0.88 3.23 -3.17
C LEU A 138 0.20 2.14 -2.99
N MET A 139 0.41 1.27 -3.97
CA MET A 139 1.32 0.13 -3.84
C MET A 139 2.76 0.55 -3.60
N ARG A 140 3.24 1.62 -4.25
CA ARG A 140 4.60 2.15 -4.07
C ARG A 140 4.88 2.67 -2.66
N VAL A 141 3.84 3.09 -1.93
CA VAL A 141 3.91 3.49 -0.52
C VAL A 141 3.70 2.28 0.38
N LEU A 142 2.66 1.49 0.09
CA LEU A 142 2.21 0.39 0.94
C LEU A 142 3.27 -0.72 1.08
N ALA A 143 3.81 -1.21 -0.04
CA ALA A 143 4.67 -2.40 -0.02
C ALA A 143 5.95 -2.22 0.80
N PRO A 144 6.77 -1.17 0.59
CA PRO A 144 7.97 -0.95 1.40
C PRO A 144 7.65 -0.69 2.88
N ASN A 145 6.58 0.06 3.14
CA ASN A 145 6.22 0.44 4.50
C ASN A 145 5.64 -0.73 5.31
N LEU A 146 4.81 -1.58 4.71
CA LEU A 146 4.37 -2.82 5.35
C LEU A 146 5.54 -3.74 5.66
N ALA A 147 6.47 -3.90 4.72
CA ALA A 147 7.68 -4.70 4.95
C ALA A 147 8.51 -4.15 6.11
N ALA A 148 8.65 -2.83 6.21
CA ALA A 148 9.36 -2.16 7.30
C ALA A 148 8.62 -2.21 8.66
N GLY A 149 7.32 -2.57 8.67
CA GLY A 149 6.51 -2.65 9.89
C GLY A 149 5.61 -1.44 10.15
N ASN A 150 5.52 -0.49 9.21
CA ASN A 150 4.64 0.67 9.31
C ASN A 150 3.24 0.33 8.78
N PRO A 151 2.17 0.44 9.59
CA PRO A 151 0.81 0.43 9.09
C PRO A 151 0.52 1.64 8.19
N VAL A 152 -0.35 1.46 7.20
CA VAL A 152 -0.70 2.52 6.25
C VAL A 152 -2.21 2.72 6.22
N ILE A 153 -2.65 3.95 6.41
CA ILE A 153 -4.02 4.40 6.15
C ILE A 153 -4.01 5.13 4.81
N ALA A 154 -4.89 4.74 3.90
CA ALA A 154 -4.96 5.33 2.57
C ALA A 154 -6.19 6.21 2.40
N LYS A 155 -6.00 7.45 1.94
CA LYS A 155 -7.05 8.34 1.43
C LYS A 155 -6.92 8.41 -0.09
N HIS A 156 -7.83 7.75 -0.80
CA HIS A 156 -7.88 7.83 -2.27
C HIS A 156 -8.29 9.23 -2.73
N ALA A 157 -8.06 9.51 -4.02
CA ALA A 157 -8.52 10.73 -4.67
C ALA A 157 -10.04 10.86 -4.60
N SER A 158 -10.51 12.08 -4.66
CA SER A 158 -11.94 12.43 -4.68
C SER A 158 -12.53 12.22 -6.06
#